data_728cca6b315eac86c6b9dffb91ff3e0d
#
_entry.id   728cca6b315eac86c6b9dffb91ff3e0d
#
_cell.length_a   1.000
_cell.length_b   1.000
_cell.length_c   1.000
_cell.angle_alpha   90.00
_cell.angle_beta   90.00
_cell.angle_gamma   90.00
#
_symmetry.space_group_name_H-M   'P 1'
#
loop_
_entity.id
_entity.type
_entity.pdbx_description
1 polymer ?
#
loop_
_entity_poly.entity_id
_entity_poly.type
_entity_poly.pdbx_seq_one_letter_code
_entity_poly.pdbx_strand_id
1 'polypeptide(L)'
;MKKVYISIASLLLCGSMLMAQSPANRTSKTIVADVLAQMPAEQQAEYNKLINDLSSTGEEGVLMLINKINAPGKGSNSNVDYALSGLTHYVMAKGEENARLATANAYLKALDKVSDRETKAFIIRQLQLLGKDECVDTLASYLNDESLSGPAARALSAIRTDNAKKVLVASLMRRSGTPKTQKDIIRAIADVQIADAENVLKVMLGSSDENMQKEVLYALSRVGSKASLGDLAAAAEKAGYKMEKTGANEAYIVLIKRVLEQGDTKDAEKAANDLLKKSTKAGMTQTREAALQILLAAKPEAATKNLLSALKDTDKGYRNAALNFASGFADQNVYIEVMKHMLKAKPEVKVDILNWIGRESKCPSKHDVIKNLELRFDLPARQVLLDQLKDKDFYVQQAAVWALVKIGDKSVIPVLADLLKSNDKQVILLGQDALMAFNGDIDQAVAKVIPSASDAGKIAGLELLDRKSVV
;
A
#
# COMPACT_ATOMS: atom_id res chain seq x y z
N MET A 1 -70.03 51.57 37.62
CA MET A 1 -70.01 51.14 36.19
C MET A 1 -69.28 52.19 35.39
N LYS A 2 -68.00 52.07 35.19
CA LYS A 2 -67.23 52.89 34.24
C LYS A 2 -66.38 51.92 33.36
N LYS A 3 -66.64 51.95 32.09
CA LYS A 3 -65.99 51.15 31.06
C LYS A 3 -64.58 51.67 30.87
N VAL A 4 -63.57 50.78 30.98
CA VAL A 4 -62.18 51.04 30.59
C VAL A 4 -61.99 50.43 29.19
N TYR A 5 -61.95 51.31 28.17
CA TYR A 5 -61.49 50.94 26.87
C TYR A 5 -59.95 51.10 26.84
N ILE A 6 -59.26 50.03 26.95
CA ILE A 6 -57.80 50.01 26.70
C ILE A 6 -57.59 49.84 25.20
N SER A 7 -56.96 50.87 24.62
CA SER A 7 -56.58 50.91 23.18
C SER A 7 -55.57 49.85 22.84
N ILE A 8 -55.97 48.85 22.01
CA ILE A 8 -55.14 47.89 21.31
C ILE A 8 -54.65 48.53 19.99
N ALA A 9 -54.07 49.72 20.04
CA ALA A 9 -53.66 50.42 18.81
C ALA A 9 -52.21 50.82 18.77
N SER A 10 -51.32 50.22 19.63
CA SER A 10 -49.89 50.61 19.68
C SER A 10 -48.93 49.43 19.61
N LEU A 11 -49.34 48.26 19.15
CA LEU A 11 -48.46 47.07 19.02
C LEU A 11 -48.35 46.58 17.58
N LEU A 12 -48.64 47.39 16.59
CA LEU A 12 -48.65 47.04 15.17
C LEU A 12 -47.68 47.88 14.33
N LEU A 13 -46.66 48.48 14.89
CA LEU A 13 -45.74 49.36 14.14
C LEU A 13 -44.24 49.12 14.44
N CYS A 14 -43.88 47.91 14.81
CA CYS A 14 -42.45 47.49 14.78
C CYS A 14 -42.24 46.09 14.15
N GLY A 15 -43.11 45.72 13.23
CA GLY A 15 -42.81 44.71 12.27
C GLY A 15 -42.06 45.35 11.12
N SER A 16 -40.74 45.54 11.27
CA SER A 16 -39.89 45.79 10.12
C SER A 16 -40.11 44.63 9.14
N MET A 17 -40.82 44.92 8.04
CA MET A 17 -40.88 44.05 6.87
C MET A 17 -39.44 43.78 6.43
N LEU A 18 -38.89 42.68 6.87
CA LEU A 18 -37.90 41.95 6.07
C LEU A 18 -38.64 41.52 4.80
N MET A 19 -38.73 42.43 3.84
CA MET A 19 -39.08 42.10 2.47
C MET A 19 -38.02 41.09 2.00
N ALA A 20 -38.33 39.80 2.06
CA ALA A 20 -37.59 38.79 1.33
C ALA A 20 -37.65 39.24 -0.14
N GLN A 21 -36.56 39.83 -0.63
CA GLN A 21 -36.46 40.16 -2.05
C GLN A 21 -36.74 38.91 -2.84
N SER A 22 -37.65 39.02 -3.80
CA SER A 22 -37.90 37.86 -4.70
C SER A 22 -36.60 37.41 -5.33
N PRO A 23 -36.39 36.10 -5.58
CA PRO A 23 -35.15 35.55 -6.11
C PRO A 23 -34.65 36.28 -7.35
N ALA A 24 -35.53 36.87 -8.14
CA ALA A 24 -35.24 37.57 -9.39
C ALA A 24 -34.48 38.91 -9.25
N ASN A 25 -34.42 39.50 -8.03
CA ASN A 25 -33.85 40.85 -7.80
C ASN A 25 -32.66 40.88 -6.82
N ARG A 26 -32.09 39.71 -6.48
CA ARG A 26 -30.91 39.66 -5.60
C ARG A 26 -29.63 39.98 -6.38
N THR A 27 -28.85 40.95 -5.93
CA THR A 27 -27.56 41.31 -6.47
C THR A 27 -26.48 40.33 -5.96
N SER A 28 -25.37 40.16 -6.72
CA SER A 28 -24.22 39.39 -6.24
C SER A 28 -23.77 39.78 -4.83
N LYS A 29 -23.79 41.09 -4.53
CA LYS A 29 -23.44 41.62 -3.19
C LYS A 29 -24.37 41.08 -2.10
N THR A 30 -25.67 41.03 -2.36
CA THR A 30 -26.66 40.52 -1.41
C THR A 30 -26.50 39.03 -1.21
N ILE A 31 -26.31 38.27 -2.31
CA ILE A 31 -26.09 36.81 -2.25
C ILE A 31 -24.84 36.48 -1.44
N VAL A 32 -23.72 37.14 -1.72
CA VAL A 32 -22.48 36.94 -0.99
C VAL A 32 -22.60 37.25 0.50
N ALA A 33 -23.32 38.31 0.84
CA ALA A 33 -23.57 38.65 2.25
C ALA A 33 -24.41 37.58 2.98
N ASP A 34 -25.48 37.11 2.34
CA ASP A 34 -26.32 36.02 2.85
C ASP A 34 -25.56 34.72 3.04
N VAL A 35 -24.73 34.36 2.06
CA VAL A 35 -23.87 33.16 2.14
C VAL A 35 -22.93 33.26 3.33
N LEU A 36 -22.22 34.37 3.49
CA LEU A 36 -21.28 34.55 4.60
C LEU A 36 -21.95 34.58 5.99
N ALA A 37 -23.20 35.07 6.07
CA ALA A 37 -23.95 35.09 7.31
C ALA A 37 -24.45 33.70 7.75
N GLN A 38 -24.68 32.79 6.79
CA GLN A 38 -25.28 31.47 7.01
C GLN A 38 -24.29 30.30 6.86
N MET A 39 -23.06 30.57 6.49
CA MET A 39 -22.00 29.52 6.38
C MET A 39 -21.17 29.45 7.69
N PRO A 40 -20.80 28.28 8.14
CA PRO A 40 -21.17 26.94 7.61
C PRO A 40 -22.62 26.60 7.91
N ALA A 41 -23.36 26.12 6.90
CA ALA A 41 -24.75 25.72 7.05
C ALA A 41 -24.85 24.36 7.76
N GLU A 42 -25.80 24.26 8.73
CA GLU A 42 -25.98 23.00 9.48
C GLU A 42 -26.74 21.92 8.68
N GLN A 43 -27.61 22.35 7.76
CA GLN A 43 -28.45 21.45 6.99
C GLN A 43 -28.01 21.39 5.52
N GLN A 44 -27.98 20.18 4.94
CA GLN A 44 -27.57 19.97 3.56
C GLN A 44 -28.45 20.72 2.53
N ALA A 45 -29.75 20.80 2.78
CA ALA A 45 -30.68 21.52 1.89
C ALA A 45 -30.41 23.03 1.85
N GLU A 46 -30.10 23.62 3.00
CA GLU A 46 -29.73 25.02 3.13
C GLU A 46 -28.37 25.30 2.46
N TYR A 47 -27.38 24.44 2.74
CA TYR A 47 -26.09 24.49 2.09
C TYR A 47 -26.23 24.46 0.56
N ASN A 48 -26.97 23.50 0.02
CA ASN A 48 -27.16 23.36 -1.44
C ASN A 48 -27.82 24.61 -2.05
N LYS A 49 -28.78 25.21 -1.35
CA LYS A 49 -29.44 26.45 -1.78
C LYS A 49 -28.43 27.60 -1.82
N LEU A 50 -27.68 27.82 -0.74
CA LEU A 50 -26.70 28.90 -0.63
C LEU A 50 -25.60 28.79 -1.72
N ILE A 51 -25.09 27.58 -1.95
CA ILE A 51 -24.06 27.36 -2.96
C ILE A 51 -24.62 27.50 -4.39
N ASN A 52 -25.89 27.08 -4.63
CA ASN A 52 -26.55 27.31 -5.91
C ASN A 52 -26.72 28.82 -6.18
N ASP A 53 -27.19 29.59 -5.18
CA ASP A 53 -27.32 31.03 -5.28
C ASP A 53 -25.95 31.69 -5.54
N LEU A 54 -24.90 31.25 -4.84
CA LEU A 54 -23.53 31.72 -5.04
C LEU A 54 -23.03 31.41 -6.45
N SER A 55 -23.27 30.20 -6.97
CA SER A 55 -22.91 29.81 -8.32
C SER A 55 -23.52 30.73 -9.39
N SER A 56 -24.75 31.22 -9.16
CA SER A 56 -25.44 32.14 -10.06
C SER A 56 -24.76 33.52 -10.16
N THR A 57 -23.92 33.91 -9.20
CA THR A 57 -23.18 35.18 -9.21
C THR A 57 -21.99 35.18 -10.16
N GLY A 58 -21.60 34.00 -10.66
CA GLY A 58 -20.46 33.83 -11.55
C GLY A 58 -19.15 34.37 -10.98
N GLU A 59 -18.33 34.97 -11.84
CA GLU A 59 -17.01 35.49 -11.48
C GLU A 59 -17.07 36.60 -10.41
N GLU A 60 -18.07 37.47 -10.47
CA GLU A 60 -18.19 38.62 -9.56
C GLU A 60 -18.32 38.20 -8.09
N GLY A 61 -19.17 37.21 -7.77
CA GLY A 61 -19.36 36.72 -6.42
C GLY A 61 -18.13 36.03 -5.86
N VAL A 62 -17.42 35.26 -6.68
CA VAL A 62 -16.14 34.61 -6.29
C VAL A 62 -15.10 35.66 -5.91
N LEU A 63 -14.93 36.70 -6.75
CA LEU A 63 -13.99 37.79 -6.47
C LEU A 63 -14.38 38.57 -5.20
N MET A 64 -15.70 38.79 -4.97
CA MET A 64 -16.18 39.42 -3.73
C MET A 64 -15.83 38.59 -2.50
N LEU A 65 -15.97 37.25 -2.55
CA LEU A 65 -15.60 36.35 -1.46
C LEU A 65 -14.10 36.39 -1.19
N ILE A 66 -13.27 36.29 -2.23
CA ILE A 66 -11.80 36.32 -2.11
C ILE A 66 -11.34 37.65 -1.45
N ASN A 67 -11.96 38.77 -1.81
CA ASN A 67 -11.67 40.08 -1.22
C ASN A 67 -12.08 40.16 0.28
N LYS A 68 -12.80 39.18 0.82
CA LYS A 68 -13.15 39.06 2.24
C LYS A 68 -12.18 38.18 3.03
N ILE A 69 -11.22 37.56 2.37
CA ILE A 69 -10.20 36.74 3.06
C ILE A 69 -9.32 37.68 3.89
N ASN A 70 -9.28 37.45 5.19
CA ASN A 70 -8.39 38.15 6.11
C ASN A 70 -6.96 37.64 5.94
N ALA A 71 -5.98 38.52 6.02
CA ALA A 71 -4.59 38.11 6.12
C ALA A 71 -4.36 37.22 7.37
N PRO A 72 -3.35 36.35 7.35
CA PRO A 72 -3.06 35.46 8.48
C PRO A 72 -2.96 36.22 9.81
N GLY A 73 -3.67 35.72 10.84
CA GLY A 73 -3.70 36.33 12.16
C GLY A 73 -4.59 37.59 12.30
N LYS A 74 -5.28 38.02 11.24
CA LYS A 74 -6.15 39.22 11.27
C LYS A 74 -7.65 38.92 11.48
N GLY A 75 -8.04 37.67 11.43
CA GLY A 75 -9.42 37.23 11.62
C GLY A 75 -9.65 35.80 11.16
N SER A 76 -10.86 35.28 11.37
CA SER A 76 -11.27 33.96 10.86
C SER A 76 -11.69 34.06 9.39
N ASN A 77 -11.27 33.08 8.60
CA ASN A 77 -11.66 32.91 7.20
C ASN A 77 -12.64 31.74 7.01
N SER A 78 -13.09 31.09 8.11
CA SER A 78 -13.86 29.85 8.04
C SER A 78 -15.08 29.93 7.12
N ASN A 79 -15.85 31.03 7.20
CA ASN A 79 -17.05 31.19 6.37
C ASN A 79 -16.71 31.36 4.89
N VAL A 80 -15.67 32.13 4.59
CA VAL A 80 -15.20 32.37 3.22
C VAL A 80 -14.60 31.12 2.62
N ASP A 81 -13.72 30.42 3.36
CA ASP A 81 -13.07 29.20 2.92
C ASP A 81 -14.12 28.10 2.68
N TYR A 82 -15.13 27.99 3.55
CA TYR A 82 -16.22 27.04 3.40
C TYR A 82 -17.08 27.34 2.15
N ALA A 83 -17.40 28.61 1.92
CA ALA A 83 -18.18 29.05 0.75
C ALA A 83 -17.41 28.81 -0.56
N LEU A 84 -16.12 29.19 -0.64
CA LEU A 84 -15.29 29.00 -1.84
C LEU A 84 -15.04 27.52 -2.13
N SER A 85 -14.69 26.74 -1.12
CA SER A 85 -14.49 25.30 -1.28
C SER A 85 -15.79 24.60 -1.69
N GLY A 86 -16.90 24.99 -1.05
CA GLY A 86 -18.22 24.49 -1.39
C GLY A 86 -18.61 24.78 -2.84
N LEU A 87 -18.40 26.00 -3.30
CA LEU A 87 -18.64 26.38 -4.69
C LEU A 87 -17.77 25.57 -5.68
N THR A 88 -16.48 25.41 -5.37
CA THR A 88 -15.56 24.60 -6.18
C THR A 88 -16.08 23.19 -6.37
N HIS A 89 -16.48 22.52 -5.29
CA HIS A 89 -17.04 21.16 -5.35
C HIS A 89 -18.40 21.12 -6.08
N TYR A 90 -19.22 22.12 -5.88
CA TYR A 90 -20.55 22.20 -6.50
C TYR A 90 -20.46 22.28 -8.03
N VAL A 91 -19.65 23.22 -8.56
CA VAL A 91 -19.51 23.39 -10.02
C VAL A 91 -18.88 22.18 -10.68
N MET A 92 -18.02 21.45 -9.96
CA MET A 92 -17.45 20.18 -10.42
C MET A 92 -18.47 19.05 -10.43
N ALA A 93 -19.28 18.95 -9.38
CA ALA A 93 -20.30 17.90 -9.25
C ALA A 93 -21.44 18.04 -10.28
N LYS A 94 -21.84 19.29 -10.58
CA LYS A 94 -22.86 19.55 -11.62
C LYS A 94 -22.40 19.31 -13.03
N GLY A 95 -21.10 19.37 -13.30
CA GLY A 95 -20.54 19.21 -14.65
C GLY A 95 -20.90 20.34 -15.62
N GLU A 96 -21.35 21.50 -15.10
CA GLU A 96 -21.67 22.68 -15.90
C GLU A 96 -20.39 23.45 -16.25
N GLU A 97 -19.87 23.21 -17.45
CA GLU A 97 -18.57 23.76 -17.88
C GLU A 97 -18.52 25.29 -17.80
N ASN A 98 -19.59 26.00 -18.13
CA ASN A 98 -19.62 27.46 -18.04
C ASN A 98 -19.44 27.96 -16.60
N ALA A 99 -20.11 27.34 -15.63
CA ALA A 99 -19.96 27.69 -14.21
C ALA A 99 -18.57 27.34 -13.70
N ARG A 100 -18.02 26.18 -14.08
CA ARG A 100 -16.65 25.76 -13.77
C ARG A 100 -15.64 26.80 -14.31
N LEU A 101 -15.76 27.16 -15.59
CA LEU A 101 -14.85 28.10 -16.26
C LEU A 101 -14.92 29.50 -15.66
N ALA A 102 -16.14 29.99 -15.35
CA ALA A 102 -16.33 31.29 -14.68
C ALA A 102 -15.64 31.31 -13.31
N THR A 103 -15.79 30.23 -12.54
CA THR A 103 -15.12 30.07 -11.24
C THR A 103 -13.61 30.01 -11.37
N ALA A 104 -13.08 29.23 -12.34
CA ALA A 104 -11.65 29.16 -12.63
C ALA A 104 -11.07 30.53 -13.00
N ASN A 105 -11.73 31.26 -13.89
CA ASN A 105 -11.31 32.59 -14.30
C ASN A 105 -11.29 33.60 -13.13
N ALA A 106 -12.28 33.51 -12.23
CA ALA A 106 -12.28 34.34 -11.03
C ALA A 106 -11.06 34.04 -10.13
N TYR A 107 -10.71 32.77 -9.93
CA TYR A 107 -9.52 32.38 -9.17
C TYR A 107 -8.23 32.85 -9.85
N LEU A 108 -8.12 32.71 -11.17
CA LEU A 108 -6.95 33.21 -11.94
C LEU A 108 -6.79 34.72 -11.77
N LYS A 109 -7.87 35.51 -11.95
CA LYS A 109 -7.85 36.96 -11.74
C LYS A 109 -7.51 37.37 -10.31
N ALA A 110 -7.92 36.56 -9.34
CA ALA A 110 -7.59 36.81 -7.94
C ALA A 110 -6.11 36.56 -7.64
N LEU A 111 -5.47 35.58 -8.25
CA LEU A 111 -4.04 35.33 -8.08
C LEU A 111 -3.16 36.54 -8.47
N ASP A 112 -3.58 37.33 -9.46
CA ASP A 112 -2.85 38.53 -9.85
C ASP A 112 -2.98 39.66 -8.82
N LYS A 113 -4.11 39.71 -8.09
CA LYS A 113 -4.45 40.82 -7.17
C LYS A 113 -4.06 40.54 -5.73
N VAL A 114 -4.07 39.29 -5.31
CA VAL A 114 -3.75 38.90 -3.95
C VAL A 114 -2.22 38.95 -3.75
N SER A 115 -1.78 39.60 -2.67
CA SER A 115 -0.37 39.66 -2.31
C SER A 115 0.04 38.57 -1.30
N ASP A 116 -0.90 38.16 -0.44
CA ASP A 116 -0.65 37.17 0.60
C ASP A 116 -0.43 35.76 0.03
N ARG A 117 0.66 35.11 0.46
CA ARG A 117 1.07 33.79 -0.05
C ARG A 117 0.18 32.66 0.40
N GLU A 118 -0.35 32.69 1.61
CA GLU A 118 -1.26 31.65 2.09
C GLU A 118 -2.59 31.69 1.34
N THR A 119 -3.11 32.90 1.11
CA THR A 119 -4.29 33.11 0.25
C THR A 119 -4.05 32.64 -1.18
N LYS A 120 -2.88 32.95 -1.76
CA LYS A 120 -2.51 32.42 -3.08
C LYS A 120 -2.47 30.88 -3.08
N ALA A 121 -1.85 30.28 -2.06
CA ALA A 121 -1.79 28.82 -1.95
C ALA A 121 -3.18 28.20 -1.79
N PHE A 122 -4.11 28.87 -1.07
CA PHE A 122 -5.50 28.45 -0.98
C PHE A 122 -6.18 28.47 -2.36
N ILE A 123 -6.06 29.57 -3.10
CA ILE A 123 -6.64 29.71 -4.44
C ILE A 123 -6.07 28.64 -5.40
N ILE A 124 -4.75 28.41 -5.39
CA ILE A 124 -4.11 27.36 -6.19
C ILE A 124 -4.67 25.98 -5.85
N ARG A 125 -4.97 25.69 -4.56
CA ARG A 125 -5.62 24.42 -4.18
C ARG A 125 -7.06 24.32 -4.72
N GLN A 126 -7.79 25.44 -4.86
CA GLN A 126 -9.10 25.41 -5.52
C GLN A 126 -8.93 25.12 -7.02
N LEU A 127 -7.94 25.73 -7.69
CA LEU A 127 -7.61 25.45 -9.08
C LEU A 127 -7.12 24.00 -9.30
N GLN A 128 -6.51 23.37 -8.32
CA GLN A 128 -6.16 21.95 -8.37
C GLN A 128 -7.39 21.06 -8.58
N LEU A 129 -8.55 21.46 -8.06
CA LEU A 129 -9.79 20.69 -8.13
C LEU A 129 -10.54 20.91 -9.44
N LEU A 130 -10.62 22.16 -9.92
CA LEU A 130 -11.47 22.52 -11.06
C LEU A 130 -10.74 23.01 -12.30
N GLY A 131 -9.44 23.29 -12.21
CA GLY A 131 -8.66 23.85 -13.30
C GLY A 131 -8.43 22.86 -14.44
N LYS A 132 -8.38 23.40 -15.65
CA LYS A 132 -7.98 22.70 -16.87
C LYS A 132 -6.86 23.50 -17.57
N ASP A 133 -6.74 23.38 -18.90
CA ASP A 133 -5.66 24.04 -19.66
C ASP A 133 -5.60 25.56 -19.50
N GLU A 134 -6.72 26.22 -19.26
CA GLU A 134 -6.78 27.67 -19.01
C GLU A 134 -5.97 28.11 -17.78
N CYS A 135 -5.67 27.19 -16.87
CA CYS A 135 -4.93 27.49 -15.64
C CYS A 135 -3.41 27.24 -15.76
N VAL A 136 -2.96 26.54 -16.81
CA VAL A 136 -1.60 25.99 -16.88
C VAL A 136 -0.54 27.07 -16.84
N ASP A 137 -0.65 28.12 -17.67
CA ASP A 137 0.38 29.18 -17.77
C ASP A 137 0.50 29.97 -16.46
N THR A 138 -0.63 30.30 -15.84
CA THR A 138 -0.62 31.01 -14.55
C THR A 138 0.00 30.13 -13.45
N LEU A 139 -0.38 28.86 -13.36
CA LEU A 139 0.19 27.94 -12.38
C LEU A 139 1.70 27.72 -12.62
N ALA A 140 2.12 27.64 -13.87
CA ALA A 140 3.53 27.49 -14.25
C ALA A 140 4.40 28.64 -13.73
N SER A 141 3.88 29.86 -13.68
CA SER A 141 4.62 31.03 -13.19
C SER A 141 5.04 30.90 -11.72
N TYR A 142 4.33 30.09 -10.94
CA TYR A 142 4.63 29.85 -9.52
C TYR A 142 5.60 28.68 -9.26
N LEU A 143 6.01 27.91 -10.27
CA LEU A 143 6.89 26.74 -10.08
C LEU A 143 8.29 27.10 -9.53
N ASN A 144 8.72 28.36 -9.66
CA ASN A 144 9.99 28.85 -9.10
C ASN A 144 9.83 29.60 -7.77
N ASP A 145 8.62 29.82 -7.27
CA ASP A 145 8.37 30.42 -5.96
C ASP A 145 8.47 29.38 -4.86
N GLU A 146 9.37 29.56 -3.90
CA GLU A 146 9.61 28.57 -2.82
C GLU A 146 8.38 28.24 -1.98
N SER A 147 7.44 29.16 -1.83
CA SER A 147 6.22 28.96 -1.04
C SER A 147 5.09 28.36 -1.86
N LEU A 148 5.05 28.61 -3.15
CA LEU A 148 3.94 28.27 -4.04
C LEU A 148 4.24 27.13 -5.02
N SER A 149 5.54 26.75 -5.21
CA SER A 149 5.93 25.67 -6.13
C SER A 149 5.22 24.35 -5.83
N GLY A 150 5.12 23.96 -4.57
CA GLY A 150 4.45 22.72 -4.18
C GLY A 150 2.94 22.73 -4.52
N PRO A 151 2.16 23.74 -4.10
CA PRO A 151 0.78 23.90 -4.54
C PRO A 151 0.62 23.92 -6.06
N ALA A 152 1.43 24.71 -6.78
CA ALA A 152 1.35 24.84 -8.23
C ALA A 152 1.67 23.54 -8.97
N ALA A 153 2.75 22.85 -8.57
CA ALA A 153 3.12 21.56 -9.15
C ALA A 153 2.02 20.50 -8.94
N ARG A 154 1.41 20.44 -7.74
CA ARG A 154 0.28 19.54 -7.48
C ARG A 154 -0.97 19.90 -8.29
N ALA A 155 -1.26 21.19 -8.47
CA ALA A 155 -2.37 21.62 -9.31
C ALA A 155 -2.16 21.21 -10.77
N LEU A 156 -0.97 21.43 -11.34
CA LEU A 156 -0.61 20.97 -12.67
C LEU A 156 -0.69 19.45 -12.81
N SER A 157 -0.25 18.70 -11.79
CA SER A 157 -0.40 17.23 -11.75
C SER A 157 -1.86 16.79 -11.78
N ALA A 158 -2.74 17.51 -11.09
CA ALA A 158 -4.17 17.18 -11.05
C ALA A 158 -4.87 17.49 -12.37
N ILE A 159 -4.48 18.56 -13.06
CA ILE A 159 -4.99 18.95 -14.38
C ILE A 159 -4.70 17.88 -15.43
N ARG A 160 -3.53 17.25 -15.42
CA ARG A 160 -3.13 16.09 -16.25
C ARG A 160 -3.22 16.28 -17.77
N THR A 161 -3.46 17.47 -18.28
CA THR A 161 -3.45 17.71 -19.72
C THR A 161 -2.03 17.61 -20.28
N ASP A 162 -1.91 17.38 -21.57
CA ASP A 162 -0.58 17.29 -22.20
C ASP A 162 0.20 18.60 -22.06
N ASN A 163 -0.49 19.74 -22.03
CA ASN A 163 0.12 21.05 -21.79
C ASN A 163 0.68 21.14 -20.36
N ALA A 164 -0.08 20.74 -19.35
CA ALA A 164 0.38 20.69 -17.96
C ALA A 164 1.60 19.78 -17.78
N LYS A 165 1.60 18.59 -18.41
CA LYS A 165 2.75 17.67 -18.39
C LYS A 165 3.98 18.30 -19.04
N LYS A 166 3.84 18.89 -20.24
CA LYS A 166 4.94 19.56 -20.96
C LYS A 166 5.55 20.70 -20.13
N VAL A 167 4.72 21.50 -19.48
CA VAL A 167 5.18 22.61 -18.64
C VAL A 167 5.99 22.11 -17.44
N LEU A 168 5.56 21.04 -16.76
CA LEU A 168 6.33 20.43 -15.66
C LEU A 168 7.70 19.95 -16.14
N VAL A 169 7.77 19.22 -17.25
CA VAL A 169 9.03 18.73 -17.82
C VAL A 169 9.93 19.89 -18.25
N ALA A 170 9.38 20.89 -18.98
CA ALA A 170 10.14 22.05 -19.42
C ALA A 170 10.69 22.86 -18.24
N SER A 171 9.93 23.00 -17.15
CA SER A 171 10.39 23.69 -15.95
C SER A 171 11.53 22.95 -15.27
N LEU A 172 11.47 21.60 -15.20
CA LEU A 172 12.56 20.79 -14.68
C LEU A 172 13.82 20.87 -15.57
N MET A 173 13.64 20.87 -16.90
CA MET A 173 14.76 20.99 -17.86
C MET A 173 15.51 22.32 -17.75
N ARG A 174 14.83 23.41 -17.45
CA ARG A 174 15.46 24.72 -17.24
C ARG A 174 16.38 24.76 -16.03
N ARG A 175 16.17 23.84 -15.05
CA ARG A 175 16.91 23.79 -13.79
C ARG A 175 16.98 25.13 -13.06
N SER A 176 15.98 25.97 -13.27
CA SER A 176 15.81 27.23 -12.55
C SER A 176 15.15 26.99 -11.21
N GLY A 177 15.37 27.91 -10.26
CA GLY A 177 14.80 27.79 -8.92
C GLY A 177 15.71 27.08 -7.93
N THR A 178 15.21 26.89 -6.72
CA THR A 178 15.95 26.29 -5.60
C THR A 178 15.84 24.77 -5.62
N PRO A 179 16.67 24.04 -4.85
CA PRO A 179 16.52 22.59 -4.69
C PRO A 179 15.12 22.18 -4.21
N LYS A 180 14.46 23.04 -3.41
CA LYS A 180 13.08 22.79 -2.94
C LYS A 180 12.10 22.80 -4.11
N THR A 181 12.11 23.83 -4.94
CA THR A 181 11.18 23.95 -6.08
C THR A 181 11.39 22.84 -7.10
N GLN A 182 12.63 22.45 -7.37
CA GLN A 182 12.94 21.31 -8.23
C GLN A 182 12.38 20.00 -7.68
N LYS A 183 12.50 19.74 -6.36
CA LYS A 183 11.91 18.55 -5.72
C LYS A 183 10.38 18.55 -5.82
N ASP A 184 9.73 19.70 -5.66
CA ASP A 184 8.28 19.81 -5.81
C ASP A 184 7.83 19.42 -7.23
N ILE A 185 8.58 19.86 -8.27
CA ILE A 185 8.33 19.50 -9.67
C ILE A 185 8.59 18.02 -9.93
N ILE A 186 9.71 17.47 -9.42
CA ILE A 186 10.06 16.04 -9.56
C ILE A 186 8.97 15.14 -8.97
N ARG A 187 8.45 15.47 -7.79
CA ARG A 187 7.34 14.74 -7.17
C ARG A 187 6.09 14.79 -8.02
N ALA A 188 5.72 15.96 -8.52
CA ALA A 188 4.59 16.13 -9.41
C ALA A 188 4.70 15.27 -10.68
N ILE A 189 5.88 15.21 -11.29
CA ILE A 189 6.19 14.36 -12.45
C ILE A 189 6.04 12.88 -12.09
N ALA A 190 6.55 12.46 -10.92
CA ALA A 190 6.46 11.09 -10.46
C ALA A 190 5.01 10.66 -10.18
N ASP A 191 4.20 11.54 -9.58
CA ASP A 191 2.81 11.26 -9.20
C ASP A 191 1.91 10.97 -10.41
N VAL A 192 2.13 11.68 -11.53
CA VAL A 192 1.37 11.46 -12.76
C VAL A 192 2.14 10.68 -13.82
N GLN A 193 3.31 10.16 -13.46
CA GLN A 193 4.13 9.26 -14.27
C GLN A 193 4.45 9.81 -15.67
N ILE A 194 5.00 11.04 -15.74
CA ILE A 194 5.33 11.68 -17.02
C ILE A 194 6.60 11.07 -17.61
N ALA A 195 6.44 10.15 -18.56
CA ALA A 195 7.56 9.43 -19.18
C ALA A 195 8.58 10.34 -19.86
N ASP A 196 8.15 11.45 -20.44
CA ASP A 196 9.03 12.41 -21.13
C ASP A 196 10.10 13.03 -20.22
N ALA A 197 9.92 12.92 -18.89
CA ALA A 197 10.90 13.41 -17.92
C ALA A 197 12.09 12.44 -17.69
N GLU A 198 12.05 11.21 -18.21
CA GLU A 198 13.07 10.18 -17.94
C GLU A 198 14.49 10.71 -18.20
N ASN A 199 14.73 11.34 -19.35
CA ASN A 199 16.07 11.80 -19.72
C ASN A 199 16.60 12.92 -18.80
N VAL A 200 15.78 13.90 -18.45
CA VAL A 200 16.20 14.97 -17.54
C VAL A 200 16.46 14.44 -16.12
N LEU A 201 15.66 13.50 -15.64
CA LEU A 201 15.86 12.85 -14.35
C LEU A 201 17.16 12.02 -14.32
N LYS A 202 17.48 11.28 -15.39
CA LYS A 202 18.76 10.54 -15.50
C LYS A 202 19.96 11.47 -15.35
N VAL A 203 19.93 12.64 -15.99
CA VAL A 203 21.01 13.64 -15.83
C VAL A 203 21.10 14.17 -14.40
N MET A 204 19.99 14.21 -13.65
CA MET A 204 19.95 14.68 -12.27
C MET A 204 20.42 13.63 -11.23
N LEU A 205 20.58 12.37 -11.61
CA LEU A 205 21.13 11.33 -10.71
C LEU A 205 22.55 11.67 -10.21
N GLY A 206 23.31 12.47 -10.95
CA GLY A 206 24.64 12.93 -10.56
C GLY A 206 24.69 13.99 -9.45
N SER A 207 23.54 14.39 -8.87
CA SER A 207 23.48 15.36 -7.79
C SER A 207 24.30 14.90 -6.58
N SER A 208 25.01 15.84 -5.93
CA SER A 208 25.68 15.59 -4.65
C SER A 208 24.76 15.71 -3.44
N ASP A 209 23.56 16.27 -3.60
CA ASP A 209 22.52 16.37 -2.57
C ASP A 209 21.77 15.03 -2.45
N GLU A 210 21.93 14.32 -1.34
CA GLU A 210 21.26 13.04 -1.07
C GLU A 210 19.72 13.17 -1.12
N ASN A 211 19.17 14.29 -0.66
CA ASN A 211 17.73 14.51 -0.73
C ASN A 211 17.23 14.69 -2.17
N MET A 212 18.04 15.33 -3.02
CA MET A 212 17.75 15.42 -4.45
C MET A 212 17.87 14.05 -5.12
N GLN A 213 18.94 13.29 -4.81
CA GLN A 213 19.10 11.94 -5.31
C GLN A 213 17.90 11.05 -4.97
N LYS A 214 17.40 11.13 -3.73
CA LYS A 214 16.22 10.39 -3.27
C LYS A 214 14.99 10.71 -4.14
N GLU A 215 14.69 11.99 -4.36
CA GLU A 215 13.55 12.39 -5.17
C GLU A 215 13.70 11.96 -6.64
N VAL A 216 14.89 12.06 -7.19
CA VAL A 216 15.19 11.64 -8.57
C VAL A 216 15.07 10.13 -8.74
N LEU A 217 15.63 9.34 -7.81
CA LEU A 217 15.52 7.88 -7.82
C LEU A 217 14.06 7.43 -7.69
N TYR A 218 13.32 8.04 -6.76
CA TYR A 218 11.89 7.81 -6.62
C TYR A 218 11.14 8.10 -7.93
N ALA A 219 11.40 9.26 -8.55
CA ALA A 219 10.75 9.62 -9.80
C ALA A 219 11.11 8.64 -10.93
N LEU A 220 12.39 8.30 -11.10
CA LEU A 220 12.83 7.34 -12.12
C LEU A 220 12.22 5.95 -11.93
N SER A 221 12.02 5.51 -10.69
CA SER A 221 11.33 4.24 -10.44
C SER A 221 9.90 4.21 -10.97
N ARG A 222 9.25 5.40 -11.07
CA ARG A 222 7.85 5.54 -11.48
C ARG A 222 7.65 5.95 -12.94
N VAL A 223 8.59 6.72 -13.52
CA VAL A 223 8.50 7.19 -14.91
C VAL A 223 9.43 6.46 -15.86
N GLY A 224 10.51 5.86 -15.33
CA GLY A 224 11.55 5.22 -16.12
C GLY A 224 11.05 4.03 -16.94
N SER A 225 11.76 3.79 -18.03
CA SER A 225 11.62 2.62 -18.88
C SER A 225 12.81 1.66 -18.68
N LYS A 226 12.89 0.60 -19.49
CA LYS A 226 14.08 -0.26 -19.54
C LYS A 226 15.38 0.49 -19.78
N ALA A 227 15.33 1.69 -20.41
CA ALA A 227 16.50 2.54 -20.64
C ALA A 227 17.15 3.08 -19.35
N SER A 228 16.42 3.11 -18.22
CA SER A 228 16.93 3.53 -16.91
C SER A 228 17.39 2.37 -16.02
N LEU A 229 17.25 1.10 -16.46
CA LEU A 229 17.65 -0.07 -15.65
C LEU A 229 19.13 -0.02 -15.29
N GLY A 230 20.00 0.36 -16.24
CA GLY A 230 21.44 0.44 -15.99
C GLY A 230 21.82 1.51 -14.98
N ASP A 231 21.18 2.68 -15.05
CA ASP A 231 21.46 3.79 -14.14
C ASP A 231 21.02 3.47 -12.70
N LEU A 232 19.83 2.86 -12.55
CA LEU A 232 19.36 2.45 -11.22
C LEU A 232 20.11 1.23 -10.67
N ALA A 233 20.55 0.32 -11.53
CA ALA A 233 21.44 -0.79 -11.15
C ALA A 233 22.75 -0.26 -10.55
N ALA A 234 23.37 0.74 -11.19
CA ALA A 234 24.59 1.37 -10.71
C ALA A 234 24.36 2.07 -9.36
N ALA A 235 23.22 2.77 -9.20
CA ALA A 235 22.86 3.40 -7.93
C ALA A 235 22.66 2.36 -6.81
N ALA A 236 21.95 1.26 -7.08
CA ALA A 236 21.76 0.16 -6.13
C ALA A 236 23.07 -0.53 -5.76
N GLU A 237 24.00 -0.69 -6.71
CA GLU A 237 25.33 -1.24 -6.47
C GLU A 237 26.16 -0.33 -5.54
N LYS A 238 26.14 0.99 -5.77
CA LYS A 238 26.78 1.98 -4.90
C LYS A 238 26.19 1.95 -3.49
N ALA A 239 24.89 1.71 -3.35
CA ALA A 239 24.19 1.55 -2.07
C ALA A 239 24.45 0.19 -1.41
N GLY A 240 25.19 -0.74 -2.05
CA GLY A 240 25.46 -2.10 -1.55
C GLY A 240 24.22 -2.98 -1.46
N TYR A 241 23.20 -2.71 -2.27
CA TYR A 241 21.93 -3.46 -2.34
C TYR A 241 21.16 -3.51 -1.01
N LYS A 242 21.38 -2.56 -0.13
CA LYS A 242 20.70 -2.43 1.18
C LYS A 242 19.73 -1.26 1.18
N MET A 243 18.83 -1.25 2.15
CA MET A 243 18.02 -0.07 2.44
C MET A 243 18.91 1.05 2.99
N GLU A 244 18.84 2.22 2.38
CA GLU A 244 19.60 3.39 2.79
C GLU A 244 18.83 4.68 2.45
N LYS A 245 19.36 5.84 2.83
CA LYS A 245 18.62 7.12 2.82
C LYS A 245 18.10 7.54 1.45
N THR A 246 18.82 7.23 0.36
CA THR A 246 18.42 7.64 -0.99
C THR A 246 17.37 6.72 -1.60
N GLY A 247 17.18 5.51 -1.07
CA GLY A 247 16.24 4.53 -1.58
C GLY A 247 16.65 3.94 -2.93
N ALA A 248 17.95 3.92 -3.25
CA ALA A 248 18.44 3.49 -4.56
C ALA A 248 18.09 2.04 -4.88
N ASN A 249 18.22 1.14 -3.89
CA ASN A 249 17.90 -0.27 -4.08
C ASN A 249 16.40 -0.50 -4.30
N GLU A 250 15.56 0.18 -3.53
CA GLU A 250 14.11 0.13 -3.67
C GLU A 250 13.66 0.68 -5.02
N ALA A 251 14.25 1.81 -5.45
CA ALA A 251 13.96 2.40 -6.75
C ALA A 251 14.28 1.43 -7.90
N TYR A 252 15.41 0.72 -7.81
CA TYR A 252 15.78 -0.27 -8.81
C TYR A 252 14.80 -1.46 -8.85
N ILE A 253 14.44 -2.01 -7.69
CA ILE A 253 13.45 -3.09 -7.58
C ILE A 253 12.10 -2.67 -8.17
N VAL A 254 11.63 -1.46 -7.84
CA VAL A 254 10.35 -0.91 -8.35
C VAL A 254 10.42 -0.75 -9.87
N LEU A 255 11.52 -0.24 -10.41
CA LEU A 255 11.70 -0.10 -11.85
C LEU A 255 11.68 -1.44 -12.56
N ILE A 256 12.35 -2.49 -12.04
CA ILE A 256 12.33 -3.82 -12.66
C ILE A 256 10.88 -4.36 -12.72
N LYS A 257 10.11 -4.22 -11.62
CA LYS A 257 8.69 -4.62 -11.59
C LYS A 257 7.87 -3.87 -12.63
N ARG A 258 8.06 -2.55 -12.73
CA ARG A 258 7.39 -1.73 -13.73
C ARG A 258 7.74 -2.14 -15.17
N VAL A 259 9.00 -2.40 -15.45
CA VAL A 259 9.46 -2.89 -16.79
C VAL A 259 8.81 -4.22 -17.12
N LEU A 260 8.65 -5.10 -16.13
CA LEU A 260 7.91 -6.36 -16.29
C LEU A 260 6.42 -6.11 -16.61
N GLU A 261 5.77 -5.22 -15.87
CA GLU A 261 4.37 -4.83 -16.08
C GLU A 261 4.12 -4.19 -17.45
N GLN A 262 5.13 -3.51 -17.99
CA GLN A 262 5.10 -2.93 -19.35
C GLN A 262 5.27 -3.98 -20.47
N GLY A 263 5.54 -5.24 -20.12
CA GLY A 263 5.72 -6.34 -21.07
C GLY A 263 7.15 -6.56 -21.54
N ASP A 264 8.11 -5.79 -21.06
CA ASP A 264 9.54 -5.97 -21.35
C ASP A 264 10.16 -7.11 -20.49
N THR A 265 9.53 -8.30 -20.57
CA THR A 265 9.82 -9.45 -19.70
C THR A 265 11.30 -9.88 -19.74
N LYS A 266 11.93 -9.87 -20.92
CA LYS A 266 13.34 -10.28 -21.06
C LYS A 266 14.31 -9.34 -20.35
N ASP A 267 14.06 -8.03 -20.43
CA ASP A 267 14.89 -7.02 -19.77
C ASP A 267 14.68 -7.07 -18.25
N ALA A 268 13.44 -7.26 -17.79
CA ALA A 268 13.11 -7.44 -16.38
C ALA A 268 13.73 -8.74 -15.81
N GLU A 269 13.64 -9.88 -16.53
CA GLU A 269 14.26 -11.15 -16.12
C GLU A 269 15.78 -11.00 -15.99
N LYS A 270 16.44 -10.37 -16.98
CA LYS A 270 17.88 -10.12 -16.96
C LYS A 270 18.27 -9.26 -15.75
N ALA A 271 17.57 -8.14 -15.54
CA ALA A 271 17.83 -7.23 -14.42
C ALA A 271 17.62 -7.91 -13.06
N ALA A 272 16.57 -8.73 -12.91
CA ALA A 272 16.30 -9.47 -11.68
C ALA A 272 17.34 -10.56 -11.40
N ASN A 273 17.84 -11.27 -12.44
CA ASN A 273 18.92 -12.24 -12.30
C ASN A 273 20.25 -11.57 -11.86
N ASP A 274 20.58 -10.41 -12.46
CA ASP A 274 21.75 -9.64 -12.05
C ASP A 274 21.63 -9.14 -10.61
N LEU A 275 20.45 -8.62 -10.24
CA LEU A 275 20.15 -8.18 -8.88
C LEU A 275 20.30 -9.34 -7.89
N LEU A 276 19.72 -10.53 -8.19
CA LEU A 276 19.83 -11.72 -7.34
C LEU A 276 21.30 -12.12 -7.15
N LYS A 277 22.07 -12.19 -8.23
CA LYS A 277 23.48 -12.56 -8.19
C LYS A 277 24.31 -11.59 -7.34
N LYS A 278 24.14 -10.29 -7.53
CA LYS A 278 24.91 -9.25 -6.86
C LYS A 278 24.52 -9.10 -5.39
N SER A 279 23.21 -9.14 -5.09
CA SER A 279 22.71 -9.10 -3.71
C SER A 279 23.07 -10.37 -2.92
N THR A 280 23.21 -11.53 -3.57
CA THR A 280 23.74 -12.75 -2.94
C THR A 280 25.19 -12.56 -2.50
N LYS A 281 26.04 -11.98 -3.33
CA LYS A 281 27.43 -11.66 -2.96
C LYS A 281 27.53 -10.65 -1.81
N ALA A 282 26.56 -9.71 -1.79
CA ALA A 282 26.50 -8.68 -0.73
C ALA A 282 25.82 -9.17 0.57
N GLY A 283 25.26 -10.37 0.60
CA GLY A 283 24.55 -10.92 1.76
C GLY A 283 23.22 -10.23 2.08
N MET A 284 22.56 -9.64 1.08
CA MET A 284 21.34 -8.83 1.26
C MET A 284 20.08 -9.70 1.04
N THR A 285 19.64 -10.40 2.06
CA THR A 285 18.51 -11.34 2.03
C THR A 285 17.24 -10.72 1.45
N GLN A 286 16.79 -9.56 1.94
CA GLN A 286 15.56 -8.91 1.48
C GLN A 286 15.59 -8.53 0.00
N THR A 287 16.75 -8.08 -0.50
CA THR A 287 16.93 -7.76 -1.92
C THR A 287 16.90 -9.04 -2.78
N ARG A 288 17.47 -10.13 -2.28
CA ARG A 288 17.40 -11.45 -2.92
C ARG A 288 15.96 -11.96 -3.01
N GLU A 289 15.18 -11.79 -1.95
CA GLU A 289 13.76 -12.12 -1.92
C GLU A 289 12.97 -11.35 -2.97
N ALA A 290 13.18 -10.03 -3.07
CA ALA A 290 12.54 -9.20 -4.07
C ALA A 290 12.92 -9.62 -5.51
N ALA A 291 14.19 -9.92 -5.74
CA ALA A 291 14.66 -10.41 -7.04
C ALA A 291 14.04 -11.76 -7.39
N LEU A 292 13.96 -12.70 -6.45
CA LEU A 292 13.29 -13.99 -6.65
C LEU A 292 11.81 -13.80 -6.99
N GLN A 293 11.10 -12.95 -6.28
CA GLN A 293 9.68 -12.64 -6.56
C GLN A 293 9.49 -12.17 -8.00
N ILE A 294 10.36 -11.27 -8.47
CA ILE A 294 10.29 -10.77 -9.85
C ILE A 294 10.56 -11.91 -10.85
N LEU A 295 11.55 -12.76 -10.60
CA LEU A 295 11.86 -13.90 -11.47
C LEU A 295 10.72 -14.89 -11.57
N LEU A 296 10.02 -15.15 -10.46
CA LEU A 296 8.83 -16.01 -10.44
C LEU A 296 7.70 -15.44 -11.30
N ALA A 297 7.51 -14.11 -11.25
CA ALA A 297 6.51 -13.43 -12.06
C ALA A 297 6.90 -13.31 -13.54
N ALA A 298 8.18 -13.06 -13.83
CA ALA A 298 8.68 -12.90 -15.19
C ALA A 298 8.68 -14.22 -15.98
N LYS A 299 8.86 -15.36 -15.30
CA LYS A 299 9.00 -16.67 -15.93
C LYS A 299 8.30 -17.77 -15.11
N PRO A 300 6.96 -17.80 -15.12
CA PRO A 300 6.17 -18.77 -14.35
C PRO A 300 6.52 -20.23 -14.64
N GLU A 301 6.86 -20.55 -15.88
CA GLU A 301 7.27 -21.90 -16.31
C GLU A 301 8.60 -22.36 -15.69
N ALA A 302 9.44 -21.43 -15.23
CA ALA A 302 10.68 -21.73 -14.51
C ALA A 302 10.53 -21.60 -12.99
N ALA A 303 9.33 -21.28 -12.48
CA ALA A 303 9.11 -20.96 -11.06
C ALA A 303 9.56 -22.10 -10.14
N THR A 304 9.15 -23.35 -10.40
CA THR A 304 9.56 -24.53 -9.62
C THR A 304 11.08 -24.65 -9.54
N LYS A 305 11.78 -24.51 -10.67
CA LYS A 305 13.25 -24.56 -10.73
C LYS A 305 13.88 -23.47 -9.86
N ASN A 306 13.38 -22.25 -9.95
CA ASN A 306 13.90 -21.10 -9.18
C ASN A 306 13.66 -21.30 -7.68
N LEU A 307 12.49 -21.76 -7.27
CA LEU A 307 12.16 -22.10 -5.89
C LEU A 307 13.06 -23.18 -5.32
N LEU A 308 13.23 -24.31 -6.04
CA LEU A 308 14.11 -25.39 -5.61
C LEU A 308 15.58 -24.97 -5.54
N SER A 309 16.00 -24.04 -6.38
CA SER A 309 17.35 -23.45 -6.29
C SER A 309 17.49 -22.62 -5.01
N ALA A 310 16.47 -21.81 -4.67
CA ALA A 310 16.47 -20.99 -3.46
C ALA A 310 16.45 -21.84 -2.17
N LEU A 311 15.79 -23.01 -2.18
CA LEU A 311 15.76 -23.95 -1.04
C LEU A 311 17.13 -24.59 -0.73
N LYS A 312 18.08 -24.54 -1.64
CA LYS A 312 19.47 -25.03 -1.41
C LYS A 312 20.37 -24.00 -0.71
N ASP A 313 19.88 -22.79 -0.52
CA ASP A 313 20.67 -21.71 0.05
C ASP A 313 20.97 -21.93 1.53
N THR A 314 22.07 -21.37 2.01
CA THR A 314 22.44 -21.42 3.42
C THR A 314 21.65 -20.42 4.28
N ASP A 315 21.14 -19.34 3.69
CA ASP A 315 20.34 -18.33 4.37
C ASP A 315 18.91 -18.84 4.62
N LYS A 316 18.59 -19.05 5.88
CA LYS A 316 17.26 -19.50 6.33
C LYS A 316 16.16 -18.51 5.93
N GLY A 317 16.41 -17.20 6.02
CA GLY A 317 15.44 -16.16 5.64
C GLY A 317 15.06 -16.31 4.18
N TYR A 318 16.06 -16.43 3.31
CA TYR A 318 15.85 -16.60 1.87
C TYR A 318 15.12 -17.91 1.53
N ARG A 319 15.47 -19.05 2.18
CA ARG A 319 14.72 -20.31 2.01
C ARG A 319 13.26 -20.17 2.42
N ASN A 320 13.00 -19.54 3.56
CA ASN A 320 11.63 -19.31 4.03
C ASN A 320 10.82 -18.38 3.11
N ALA A 321 11.45 -17.36 2.54
CA ALA A 321 10.81 -16.52 1.53
C ALA A 321 10.42 -17.34 0.28
N ALA A 322 11.31 -18.21 -0.20
CA ALA A 322 11.01 -19.12 -1.31
C ALA A 322 9.79 -20.02 -1.01
N LEU A 323 9.71 -20.59 0.19
CA LEU A 323 8.57 -21.39 0.63
C LEU A 323 7.28 -20.57 0.71
N ASN A 324 7.36 -19.32 1.20
CA ASN A 324 6.21 -18.41 1.22
C ASN A 324 5.74 -18.07 -0.21
N PHE A 325 6.66 -17.89 -1.15
CA PHE A 325 6.30 -17.69 -2.56
C PHE A 325 5.68 -18.96 -3.16
N ALA A 326 6.20 -20.15 -2.82
CA ALA A 326 5.61 -21.42 -3.24
C ALA A 326 4.14 -21.54 -2.81
N SER A 327 3.78 -20.99 -1.65
CA SER A 327 2.39 -20.92 -1.17
C SER A 327 1.45 -20.14 -2.09
N GLY A 328 1.97 -19.23 -2.91
CA GLY A 328 1.19 -18.45 -3.88
C GLY A 328 0.82 -19.22 -5.15
N PHE A 329 1.45 -20.35 -5.43
CA PHE A 329 1.17 -21.16 -6.62
C PHE A 329 0.00 -22.13 -6.35
N ALA A 330 -1.00 -22.09 -7.22
CA ALA A 330 -2.11 -23.05 -7.18
C ALA A 330 -1.71 -24.42 -7.74
N ASP A 331 -0.55 -24.53 -8.39
CA ASP A 331 -0.08 -25.76 -9.02
C ASP A 331 0.45 -26.75 -7.98
N GLN A 332 -0.22 -27.88 -7.88
CA GLN A 332 0.17 -28.99 -7.00
C GLN A 332 1.58 -29.52 -7.30
N ASN A 333 2.07 -29.37 -8.53
CA ASN A 333 3.42 -29.81 -8.89
C ASN A 333 4.51 -29.10 -8.10
N VAL A 334 4.29 -27.84 -7.70
CA VAL A 334 5.25 -27.10 -6.87
C VAL A 334 5.41 -27.79 -5.51
N TYR A 335 4.29 -28.17 -4.87
CA TYR A 335 4.32 -28.88 -3.58
C TYR A 335 5.01 -30.24 -3.71
N ILE A 336 4.70 -30.97 -4.78
CA ILE A 336 5.29 -32.26 -5.08
C ILE A 336 6.80 -32.15 -5.19
N GLU A 337 7.29 -31.22 -5.99
CA GLU A 337 8.72 -31.06 -6.21
C GLU A 337 9.46 -30.53 -4.97
N VAL A 338 8.83 -29.68 -4.16
CA VAL A 338 9.38 -29.24 -2.87
C VAL A 338 9.49 -30.44 -1.90
N MET A 339 8.48 -31.31 -1.82
CA MET A 339 8.55 -32.52 -0.99
C MET A 339 9.59 -33.53 -1.47
N LYS A 340 9.70 -33.76 -2.78
CA LYS A 340 10.78 -34.59 -3.35
C LYS A 340 12.17 -34.03 -3.03
N HIS A 341 12.30 -32.70 -3.05
CA HIS A 341 13.55 -32.04 -2.66
C HIS A 341 13.89 -32.28 -1.20
N MET A 342 12.89 -32.22 -0.31
CA MET A 342 13.04 -32.48 1.13
C MET A 342 13.71 -33.81 1.42
N LEU A 343 13.37 -34.90 0.67
CA LEU A 343 13.89 -36.25 0.93
C LEU A 343 15.43 -36.33 0.84
N LYS A 344 16.05 -35.47 0.04
CA LYS A 344 17.49 -35.41 -0.20
C LYS A 344 18.17 -34.20 0.44
N ALA A 345 17.40 -33.37 1.16
CA ALA A 345 17.89 -32.15 1.70
C ALA A 345 18.65 -32.35 3.02
N LYS A 346 19.43 -31.34 3.41
CA LYS A 346 20.06 -31.26 4.71
C LYS A 346 19.00 -31.08 5.82
N PRO A 347 19.30 -31.46 7.07
CA PRO A 347 18.33 -31.38 8.17
C PRO A 347 17.65 -30.02 8.31
N GLU A 348 18.39 -28.92 8.25
CA GLU A 348 17.85 -27.56 8.37
C GLU A 348 16.83 -27.22 7.28
N VAL A 349 17.04 -27.71 6.05
CA VAL A 349 16.12 -27.52 4.92
C VAL A 349 14.87 -28.40 5.09
N LYS A 350 15.04 -29.64 5.57
CA LYS A 350 13.91 -30.52 5.92
C LYS A 350 13.01 -29.85 6.94
N VAL A 351 13.58 -29.28 8.00
CA VAL A 351 12.83 -28.56 9.07
C VAL A 351 12.05 -27.40 8.48
N ASP A 352 12.66 -26.58 7.61
CA ASP A 352 11.98 -25.45 6.97
C ASP A 352 10.78 -25.92 6.14
N ILE A 353 10.95 -26.97 5.33
CA ILE A 353 9.89 -27.53 4.46
C ILE A 353 8.77 -28.16 5.31
N LEU A 354 9.09 -28.95 6.33
CA LEU A 354 8.11 -29.58 7.22
C LEU A 354 7.26 -28.52 7.95
N ASN A 355 7.90 -27.48 8.46
CA ASN A 355 7.19 -26.35 9.08
C ASN A 355 6.28 -25.61 8.09
N TRP A 356 6.72 -25.46 6.83
CA TRP A 356 5.92 -24.88 5.76
C TRP A 356 4.68 -25.74 5.47
N ILE A 357 4.83 -27.04 5.27
CA ILE A 357 3.71 -27.99 5.07
C ILE A 357 2.70 -27.88 6.19
N GLY A 358 3.16 -27.85 7.45
CA GLY A 358 2.28 -27.73 8.60
C GLY A 358 1.53 -26.39 8.68
N ARG A 359 2.06 -25.30 8.09
CA ARG A 359 1.36 -24.02 7.97
C ARG A 359 0.31 -24.07 6.87
N GLU A 360 0.67 -24.59 5.71
CA GLU A 360 -0.20 -24.68 4.54
C GLU A 360 -1.45 -25.52 4.82
N SER A 361 -1.32 -26.59 5.61
CA SER A 361 -2.45 -27.45 5.97
C SER A 361 -3.56 -26.75 6.77
N LYS A 362 -3.26 -25.62 7.41
CA LYS A 362 -4.27 -24.82 8.14
C LYS A 362 -5.09 -23.89 7.22
N CYS A 363 -4.68 -23.73 5.97
CA CYS A 363 -5.42 -22.92 5.02
C CYS A 363 -6.54 -23.76 4.38
N PRO A 364 -7.85 -23.42 4.55
CA PRO A 364 -8.95 -24.24 4.04
C PRO A 364 -8.87 -24.53 2.55
N SER A 365 -8.44 -23.56 1.73
CA SER A 365 -8.28 -23.71 0.28
C SER A 365 -7.10 -24.63 -0.11
N LYS A 366 -6.19 -24.93 0.81
CA LYS A 366 -4.97 -25.73 0.59
C LYS A 366 -5.00 -27.05 1.32
N HIS A 367 -5.88 -27.19 2.29
CA HIS A 367 -6.09 -28.46 3.00
C HIS A 367 -6.42 -29.60 2.02
N ASP A 368 -7.30 -29.33 1.06
CA ASP A 368 -7.65 -30.30 0.02
C ASP A 368 -6.48 -30.58 -0.93
N VAL A 369 -5.62 -29.60 -1.21
CA VAL A 369 -4.40 -29.80 -2.02
C VAL A 369 -3.46 -30.77 -1.31
N ILE A 370 -3.22 -30.58 -0.01
CA ILE A 370 -2.33 -31.44 0.79
C ILE A 370 -2.94 -32.83 0.98
N LYS A 371 -4.26 -32.90 1.19
CA LYS A 371 -4.99 -34.16 1.33
C LYS A 371 -5.06 -34.94 0.00
N ASN A 372 -5.24 -34.23 -1.13
CA ASN A 372 -5.28 -34.83 -2.46
C ASN A 372 -3.90 -35.15 -3.03
N LEU A 373 -2.80 -34.65 -2.43
CA LEU A 373 -1.45 -35.12 -2.72
C LEU A 373 -1.30 -36.63 -2.46
N GLU A 374 -2.15 -37.23 -1.62
CA GLU A 374 -2.20 -38.68 -1.40
C GLU A 374 -2.53 -39.48 -2.68
N LEU A 375 -3.22 -38.90 -3.64
CA LEU A 375 -3.72 -39.58 -4.84
C LEU A 375 -2.79 -39.53 -6.05
N ARG A 376 -1.68 -38.77 -5.99
CA ARG A 376 -0.81 -38.52 -7.15
C ARG A 376 0.66 -38.91 -6.99
N PHE A 377 1.03 -39.50 -5.88
CA PHE A 377 2.41 -39.94 -5.61
C PHE A 377 2.52 -41.46 -5.66
N ASP A 378 3.61 -41.94 -6.27
CA ASP A 378 4.10 -43.30 -6.01
C ASP A 378 4.47 -43.48 -4.53
N LEU A 379 4.58 -42.38 -3.78
CA LEU A 379 4.73 -42.31 -2.32
C LEU A 379 3.71 -41.31 -1.76
N PRO A 380 2.72 -41.74 -0.96
CA PRO A 380 1.77 -40.81 -0.32
C PRO A 380 2.49 -39.75 0.51
N ALA A 381 2.08 -38.47 0.39
CA ALA A 381 2.68 -37.38 1.18
C ALA A 381 2.71 -37.67 2.68
N ARG A 382 1.66 -38.34 3.20
CA ARG A 382 1.59 -38.85 4.57
C ARG A 382 2.74 -39.78 4.90
N GLN A 383 3.08 -40.74 4.01
CA GLN A 383 4.17 -41.69 4.25
C GLN A 383 5.51 -40.97 4.32
N VAL A 384 5.72 -39.98 3.42
CA VAL A 384 6.92 -39.12 3.44
C VAL A 384 7.08 -38.41 4.80
N LEU A 385 6.01 -37.89 5.38
CA LEU A 385 6.04 -37.23 6.70
C LEU A 385 6.30 -38.26 7.83
N LEU A 386 5.66 -39.42 7.76
CA LEU A 386 5.88 -40.53 8.72
C LEU A 386 7.34 -41.02 8.69
N ASP A 387 7.95 -41.09 7.54
CA ASP A 387 9.35 -41.50 7.41
C ASP A 387 10.32 -40.49 8.05
N GLN A 388 9.95 -39.19 8.11
CA GLN A 388 10.75 -38.19 8.80
C GLN A 388 10.70 -38.30 10.33
N LEU A 389 9.73 -39.03 10.91
CA LEU A 389 9.74 -39.35 12.33
C LEU A 389 10.91 -40.25 12.74
N LYS A 390 11.54 -40.93 11.80
CA LYS A 390 12.70 -41.78 11.96
C LYS A 390 14.02 -41.14 11.56
N ASP A 391 14.00 -39.87 11.25
CA ASP A 391 15.22 -39.12 10.89
C ASP A 391 16.20 -39.13 12.09
N LYS A 392 17.49 -39.08 11.79
CA LYS A 392 18.54 -39.08 12.82
C LYS A 392 18.61 -37.74 13.55
N ASP A 393 18.13 -36.66 12.93
CA ASP A 393 18.10 -35.32 13.49
C ASP A 393 16.79 -35.09 14.26
N PHE A 394 16.91 -34.80 15.55
CA PHE A 394 15.76 -34.55 16.42
C PHE A 394 14.87 -33.42 15.95
N TYR A 395 15.44 -32.33 15.40
CA TYR A 395 14.65 -31.20 14.94
C TYR A 395 13.83 -31.55 13.67
N VAL A 396 14.32 -32.47 12.85
CA VAL A 396 13.53 -33.03 11.73
C VAL A 396 12.37 -33.86 12.25
N GLN A 397 12.61 -34.74 13.23
CA GLN A 397 11.53 -35.51 13.89
C GLN A 397 10.48 -34.57 14.48
N GLN A 398 10.92 -33.57 15.23
CA GLN A 398 10.04 -32.57 15.86
C GLN A 398 9.19 -31.83 14.82
N ALA A 399 9.81 -31.36 13.75
CA ALA A 399 9.10 -30.65 12.68
C ALA A 399 8.07 -31.56 11.97
N ALA A 400 8.40 -32.85 11.77
CA ALA A 400 7.50 -33.82 11.18
C ALA A 400 6.30 -34.12 12.07
N VAL A 401 6.52 -34.31 13.40
CA VAL A 401 5.46 -34.48 14.39
C VAL A 401 4.48 -33.29 14.34
N TRP A 402 5.00 -32.09 14.41
CA TRP A 402 4.15 -30.90 14.40
C TRP A 402 3.45 -30.66 13.04
N ALA A 403 4.05 -31.05 11.92
CA ALA A 403 3.36 -31.04 10.63
C ALA A 403 2.16 -32.00 10.62
N LEU A 404 2.34 -33.24 11.10
CA LEU A 404 1.27 -34.24 11.19
C LEU A 404 0.15 -33.82 12.15
N VAL A 405 0.49 -33.24 13.31
CA VAL A 405 -0.50 -32.69 14.27
C VAL A 405 -1.32 -31.56 13.61
N LYS A 406 -0.67 -30.67 12.87
CA LYS A 406 -1.36 -29.54 12.19
C LYS A 406 -2.25 -30.00 11.04
N ILE A 407 -1.89 -31.08 10.34
CA ILE A 407 -2.74 -31.70 9.32
C ILE A 407 -3.99 -32.32 9.97
N GLY A 408 -3.89 -32.79 11.20
CA GLY A 408 -5.04 -33.27 11.99
C GLY A 408 -5.58 -34.65 11.56
N ASP A 409 -4.81 -35.44 10.81
CA ASP A 409 -5.21 -36.81 10.44
C ASP A 409 -5.11 -37.73 11.66
N LYS A 410 -6.27 -38.12 12.20
CA LYS A 410 -6.35 -38.99 13.39
C LYS A 410 -5.69 -40.37 13.20
N SER A 411 -5.52 -40.82 11.96
CA SER A 411 -4.88 -42.10 11.67
C SER A 411 -3.40 -42.16 12.06
N VAL A 412 -2.76 -41.00 12.34
CA VAL A 412 -1.37 -40.96 12.83
C VAL A 412 -1.24 -41.10 14.34
N ILE A 413 -2.33 -41.03 15.12
CA ILE A 413 -2.31 -41.12 16.57
C ILE A 413 -1.55 -42.38 17.07
N PRO A 414 -1.75 -43.59 16.52
CA PRO A 414 -0.99 -44.75 16.93
C PRO A 414 0.52 -44.64 16.71
N VAL A 415 0.92 -43.97 15.62
CA VAL A 415 2.34 -43.75 15.31
C VAL A 415 2.98 -42.71 16.22
N LEU A 416 2.22 -41.66 16.60
CA LEU A 416 2.66 -40.70 17.61
C LEU A 416 2.77 -41.33 19.01
N ALA A 417 1.85 -42.25 19.36
CA ALA A 417 1.93 -42.98 20.59
C ALA A 417 3.18 -43.90 20.67
N ASP A 418 3.63 -44.43 19.52
CA ASP A 418 4.86 -45.24 19.47
C ASP A 418 6.13 -44.44 19.85
N LEU A 419 6.11 -43.09 19.81
CA LEU A 419 7.21 -42.23 20.29
C LEU A 419 7.44 -42.42 21.81
N LEU A 420 6.42 -42.79 22.56
CA LEU A 420 6.54 -43.08 23.99
C LEU A 420 7.42 -44.32 24.29
N LYS A 421 7.68 -45.17 23.28
CA LYS A 421 8.61 -46.31 23.40
C LYS A 421 10.07 -45.93 23.29
N SER A 422 10.39 -44.69 22.95
CA SER A 422 11.77 -44.25 22.80
C SER A 422 12.55 -44.36 24.14
N ASN A 423 13.86 -44.52 24.03
CA ASN A 423 14.78 -44.35 25.14
C ASN A 423 15.25 -42.90 25.33
N ASP A 424 14.97 -42.03 24.35
CA ASP A 424 15.30 -40.62 24.38
C ASP A 424 14.14 -39.81 24.99
N LYS A 425 14.44 -39.15 26.12
CA LYS A 425 13.45 -38.33 26.83
C LYS A 425 12.86 -37.20 25.96
N GLN A 426 13.64 -36.61 25.05
CA GLN A 426 13.16 -35.53 24.18
C GLN A 426 12.10 -36.08 23.20
N VAL A 427 12.31 -37.29 22.67
CA VAL A 427 11.35 -37.97 21.80
C VAL A 427 10.08 -38.37 22.55
N ILE A 428 10.21 -38.83 23.79
CA ILE A 428 9.05 -39.17 24.65
C ILE A 428 8.20 -37.93 24.90
N LEU A 429 8.82 -36.82 25.35
CA LEU A 429 8.14 -35.54 25.57
C LEU A 429 7.48 -35.00 24.29
N LEU A 430 8.16 -35.10 23.17
CA LEU A 430 7.59 -34.71 21.87
C LEU A 430 6.34 -35.52 21.52
N GLY A 431 6.35 -36.83 21.76
CA GLY A 431 5.18 -37.70 21.60
C GLY A 431 4.04 -37.33 22.52
N GLN A 432 4.34 -37.06 23.82
CA GLN A 432 3.38 -36.62 24.81
C GLN A 432 2.71 -35.29 24.41
N ASP A 433 3.50 -34.27 24.06
CA ASP A 433 2.99 -32.96 23.62
C ASP A 433 2.13 -33.06 22.36
N ALA A 434 2.56 -33.89 21.41
CA ALA A 434 1.83 -34.12 20.16
C ALA A 434 0.47 -34.75 20.40
N LEU A 435 0.40 -35.78 21.27
CA LEU A 435 -0.83 -36.47 21.64
C LEU A 435 -1.78 -35.55 22.42
N MET A 436 -1.24 -34.68 23.30
CA MET A 436 -2.05 -33.68 24.00
C MET A 436 -2.66 -32.64 23.03
N ALA A 437 -1.94 -32.29 21.97
CA ALA A 437 -2.41 -31.32 20.98
C ALA A 437 -3.46 -31.92 20.02
N PHE A 438 -3.61 -33.23 19.95
CA PHE A 438 -4.62 -33.88 19.12
C PHE A 438 -6.01 -33.75 19.73
N ASN A 439 -6.94 -33.20 18.95
CA ASN A 439 -8.37 -33.19 19.30
C ASN A 439 -8.99 -34.56 18.93
N GLY A 440 -8.92 -35.54 19.84
CA GLY A 440 -9.45 -36.84 19.56
C GLY A 440 -9.16 -37.84 20.67
N ASP A 441 -9.74 -39.02 20.52
CA ASP A 441 -9.52 -40.13 21.45
C ASP A 441 -8.13 -40.74 21.21
N ILE A 442 -7.22 -40.51 22.19
CA ILE A 442 -5.85 -41.04 22.20
C ILE A 442 -5.71 -42.24 23.14
N ASP A 443 -6.71 -42.49 23.98
CA ASP A 443 -6.60 -43.42 25.15
C ASP A 443 -6.29 -44.83 24.70
N GLN A 444 -6.97 -45.31 23.67
CA GLN A 444 -6.75 -46.65 23.14
C GLN A 444 -5.34 -46.84 22.58
N ALA A 445 -4.82 -45.81 21.89
CA ALA A 445 -3.47 -45.84 21.32
C ALA A 445 -2.41 -45.77 22.41
N VAL A 446 -2.59 -44.90 23.41
CA VAL A 446 -1.67 -44.75 24.54
C VAL A 446 -1.68 -46.01 25.39
N ALA A 447 -2.85 -46.55 25.76
CA ALA A 447 -2.95 -47.77 26.53
C ALA A 447 -2.25 -48.97 25.87
N LYS A 448 -2.31 -49.06 24.54
CA LYS A 448 -1.67 -50.13 23.77
C LYS A 448 -0.14 -50.07 23.82
N VAL A 449 0.46 -48.88 23.92
CA VAL A 449 1.93 -48.75 23.90
C VAL A 449 2.58 -48.80 25.27
N ILE A 450 1.86 -48.44 26.35
CA ILE A 450 2.37 -48.43 27.74
C ILE A 450 3.10 -49.74 28.11
N PRO A 451 2.57 -50.98 27.88
CA PRO A 451 3.25 -52.20 28.30
C PRO A 451 4.66 -52.37 27.72
N SER A 452 4.90 -51.81 26.52
CA SER A 452 6.18 -51.92 25.79
C SER A 452 7.03 -50.66 25.82
N ALA A 453 6.57 -49.61 26.54
CA ALA A 453 7.29 -48.37 26.69
C ALA A 453 8.42 -48.45 27.72
N SER A 454 9.44 -47.57 27.59
CA SER A 454 10.44 -47.32 28.64
C SER A 454 9.76 -46.80 29.93
N ASP A 455 10.41 -46.81 31.06
CA ASP A 455 9.81 -46.32 32.31
C ASP A 455 9.42 -44.83 32.20
N ALA A 456 10.22 -44.01 31.55
CA ALA A 456 9.84 -42.64 31.27
C ALA A 456 8.62 -42.54 30.34
N GLY A 457 8.54 -43.41 29.34
CA GLY A 457 7.40 -43.47 28.43
C GLY A 457 6.12 -43.98 29.11
N LYS A 458 6.22 -44.89 30.04
CA LYS A 458 5.08 -45.34 30.87
C LYS A 458 4.53 -44.19 31.70
N ILE A 459 5.41 -43.43 32.37
CA ILE A 459 5.01 -42.26 33.16
C ILE A 459 4.29 -41.27 32.26
N ALA A 460 4.87 -40.87 31.11
CA ALA A 460 4.27 -39.95 30.15
C ALA A 460 2.91 -40.46 29.64
N GLY A 461 2.79 -41.75 29.35
CA GLY A 461 1.53 -42.37 28.93
C GLY A 461 0.45 -42.33 30.00
N LEU A 462 0.80 -42.60 31.26
CA LEU A 462 -0.12 -42.54 32.39
C LEU A 462 -0.60 -41.12 32.68
N GLU A 463 0.30 -40.11 32.57
CA GLU A 463 -0.06 -38.70 32.67
C GLU A 463 -1.02 -38.23 31.58
N LEU A 464 -0.90 -38.75 30.35
CA LEU A 464 -1.84 -38.46 29.26
C LEU A 464 -3.25 -39.02 29.56
N LEU A 465 -3.34 -40.25 30.14
CA LEU A 465 -4.60 -40.88 30.48
C LEU A 465 -5.27 -40.21 31.70
N ASP A 466 -4.47 -39.78 32.69
CA ASP A 466 -4.97 -39.13 33.92
C ASP A 466 -5.57 -37.73 33.61
N ARG A 467 -4.91 -36.90 32.82
CA ARG A 467 -5.37 -35.54 32.49
C ARG A 467 -6.73 -35.49 31.78
N LYS A 468 -7.11 -36.53 31.05
CA LYS A 468 -8.43 -36.63 30.41
C LYS A 468 -9.55 -37.10 31.31
N SER A 469 -9.22 -37.71 32.44
CA SER A 469 -10.23 -38.13 33.44
C SER A 469 -10.73 -36.95 34.31
N VAL A 470 -10.13 -35.74 34.18
CA VAL A 470 -10.45 -34.56 35.00
C VAL A 470 -11.24 -33.49 34.18
N VAL A 471 -11.57 -33.72 32.92
CA VAL A 471 -12.44 -32.89 32.07
C VAL A 471 -13.71 -33.66 31.72
#